data_e2054681ff385bcdb6fa9c8e0cb41fed
#
_entry.id   e2054681ff385bcdb6fa9c8e0cb41fed
#
_cell.length_a   1.000
_cell.length_b   1.000
_cell.length_c   1.000
_cell.angle_alpha   90.00
_cell.angle_beta   90.00
_cell.angle_gamma   90.00
#
_symmetry.space_group_name_H-M   'P 1'
#
loop_
_entity.id
_entity.type
_entity.pdbx_description
1 polymer ?
#
loop_
_entity_poly.entity_id
_entity_poly.type
_entity_poly.pdbx_seq_one_letter_code
_entity_poly.pdbx_strand_id
1 'polypeptide(L)'
;MSTKRQKRERKQAALAKENERSTLISFISFFIIAFLFFLWGSWLLPITDPVESNYALTAREMVESGDWMSPQIYGVYWYDKPIMVYWLLSLSYSVLGFTARLPAVFTGALSVTLLIWYLRRILKDNVVSIWAGVMLATSLECWVISHAIITDSILLLFTIPTMFSAYIGITENSKKHLVIAYAAAGLACLTKGPVGLVLPGLLLVIWCLSMKEPKTILRLFPWQGLLAFFAILRATSSEHPEDNHWYYYLILLPASLLPWAFVSFYEMKMRWKEKGAFYLFLMVWCWGTILFYTLMATKYVT
;
A
#
# COMPACT_ATOMS: atom_id res chain seq x y z
N MET A 1 -38.48 -29.41 21.18
CA MET A 1 -37.30 -28.51 21.39
C MET A 1 -36.50 -28.18 20.12
N SER A 2 -36.57 -28.97 19.09
CA SER A 2 -35.83 -28.84 17.79
C SER A 2 -36.18 -27.58 16.97
N THR A 3 -37.45 -27.23 16.84
CA THR A 3 -37.96 -26.16 15.95
C THR A 3 -37.55 -24.72 16.34
N LYS A 4 -37.44 -24.41 17.64
CA LYS A 4 -36.99 -23.09 18.10
C LYS A 4 -35.50 -22.84 17.84
N ARG A 5 -34.68 -23.88 17.96
CA ARG A 5 -33.23 -23.84 17.69
C ARG A 5 -32.98 -23.59 16.19
N GLN A 6 -33.62 -24.36 15.31
CA GLN A 6 -33.53 -24.20 13.86
C GLN A 6 -34.01 -22.81 13.39
N LYS A 7 -35.06 -22.25 13.99
CA LYS A 7 -35.54 -20.90 13.66
C LYS A 7 -34.53 -19.81 14.07
N ARG A 8 -33.83 -19.98 15.21
CA ARG A 8 -32.74 -19.09 15.66
C ARG A 8 -31.54 -19.19 14.74
N GLU A 9 -31.11 -20.38 14.37
CA GLU A 9 -29.98 -20.62 13.45
C GLU A 9 -30.24 -20.01 12.07
N ARG A 10 -31.46 -20.19 11.51
CA ARG A 10 -31.86 -19.55 10.25
C ARG A 10 -31.86 -18.04 10.33
N LYS A 11 -32.33 -17.45 11.44
CA LYS A 11 -32.32 -16.00 11.64
C LYS A 11 -30.90 -15.46 11.75
N GLN A 12 -30.02 -16.13 12.47
CA GLN A 12 -28.61 -15.75 12.56
C GLN A 12 -27.89 -15.86 11.20
N ALA A 13 -28.13 -16.92 10.43
CA ALA A 13 -27.59 -17.08 9.09
C ALA A 13 -28.10 -15.98 8.13
N ALA A 14 -29.38 -15.61 8.21
CA ALA A 14 -29.95 -14.51 7.42
C ALA A 14 -29.33 -13.17 7.76
N LEU A 15 -29.16 -12.86 9.05
CA LEU A 15 -28.50 -11.64 9.52
C LEU A 15 -27.02 -11.59 9.12
N ALA A 16 -26.32 -12.72 9.19
CA ALA A 16 -24.92 -12.79 8.74
C ALA A 16 -24.81 -12.50 7.23
N LYS A 17 -25.69 -13.09 6.42
CA LYS A 17 -25.73 -12.87 4.96
C LYS A 17 -26.08 -11.42 4.60
N GLU A 18 -26.99 -10.80 5.35
CA GLU A 18 -27.35 -9.38 5.18
C GLU A 18 -26.19 -8.45 5.53
N ASN A 19 -25.47 -8.75 6.61
CA ASN A 19 -24.25 -8.02 6.99
C ASN A 19 -23.13 -8.16 5.93
N GLU A 20 -22.90 -9.35 5.40
CA GLU A 20 -21.93 -9.57 4.32
C GLU A 20 -22.31 -8.78 3.06
N ARG A 21 -23.59 -8.80 2.67
CA ARG A 21 -24.10 -8.02 1.53
C ARG A 21 -23.93 -6.52 1.73
N SER A 22 -24.26 -6.00 2.91
CA SER A 22 -24.09 -4.60 3.26
C SER A 22 -22.63 -4.17 3.24
N THR A 23 -21.74 -5.03 3.74
CA THR A 23 -20.28 -4.79 3.71
C THR A 23 -19.75 -4.75 2.27
N LEU A 24 -20.19 -5.67 1.42
CA LEU A 24 -19.79 -5.71 0.01
C LEU A 24 -20.29 -4.48 -0.76
N ILE A 25 -21.57 -4.09 -0.56
CA ILE A 25 -22.12 -2.89 -1.18
C ILE A 25 -21.35 -1.65 -0.74
N SER A 26 -21.04 -1.51 0.55
CA SER A 26 -20.24 -0.41 1.05
C SER A 26 -18.84 -0.39 0.42
N PHE A 27 -18.17 -1.55 0.31
CA PHE A 27 -16.86 -1.65 -0.32
C PHE A 27 -16.90 -1.18 -1.77
N ILE A 28 -17.85 -1.70 -2.55
CA ILE A 28 -18.03 -1.31 -3.96
C ILE A 28 -18.34 0.19 -4.09
N SER A 29 -19.20 0.73 -3.23
CA SER A 29 -19.55 2.16 -3.25
C SER A 29 -18.34 3.05 -2.99
N PHE A 30 -17.53 2.73 -1.96
CA PHE A 30 -16.30 3.48 -1.68
C PHE A 30 -15.29 3.38 -2.80
N PHE A 31 -15.16 2.18 -3.39
CA PHE A 31 -14.28 2.00 -4.54
C PHE A 31 -14.72 2.86 -5.74
N ILE A 32 -16.01 2.84 -6.09
CA ILE A 32 -16.54 3.64 -7.20
C ILE A 32 -16.31 5.13 -6.95
N ILE A 33 -16.60 5.62 -5.75
CA ILE A 33 -16.42 7.04 -5.38
C ILE A 33 -14.93 7.42 -5.50
N ALA A 34 -14.02 6.64 -4.92
CA ALA A 34 -12.58 6.90 -4.99
C ALA A 34 -12.04 6.78 -6.42
N PHE A 35 -12.54 5.80 -7.20
CA PHE A 35 -12.17 5.62 -8.60
C PHE A 35 -12.58 6.81 -9.45
N LEU A 36 -13.82 7.29 -9.32
CA LEU A 36 -14.29 8.48 -10.04
C LEU A 36 -13.52 9.73 -9.62
N PHE A 37 -13.18 9.85 -8.33
CA PHE A 37 -12.38 10.95 -7.81
C PHE A 37 -10.97 10.98 -8.44
N PHE A 38 -10.25 9.86 -8.49
CA PHE A 38 -8.93 9.80 -9.11
C PHE A 38 -9.00 9.76 -10.65
N LEU A 39 -10.09 9.26 -11.22
CA LEU A 39 -10.28 9.32 -12.67
C LEU A 39 -10.43 10.75 -13.16
N TRP A 40 -11.01 11.64 -12.32
CA TRP A 40 -11.24 13.03 -12.68
C TRP A 40 -9.92 13.74 -13.01
N GLY A 41 -9.82 14.27 -14.22
CA GLY A 41 -8.64 15.01 -14.69
C GLY A 41 -7.47 14.14 -15.16
N SER A 42 -7.49 12.81 -14.96
CA SER A 42 -6.37 11.93 -15.35
C SER A 42 -6.06 11.97 -16.85
N TRP A 43 -7.05 12.23 -17.70
CA TRP A 43 -6.90 12.36 -19.15
C TRP A 43 -6.32 13.70 -19.61
N LEU A 44 -6.29 14.72 -18.74
CA LEU A 44 -5.74 16.04 -19.06
C LEU A 44 -4.21 16.09 -18.87
N LEU A 45 -3.66 15.14 -18.11
CA LEU A 45 -2.25 15.12 -17.78
C LEU A 45 -1.45 14.45 -18.91
N PRO A 46 -0.48 15.11 -19.53
CA PRO A 46 0.40 14.48 -20.49
C PRO A 46 1.27 13.42 -19.81
N ILE A 47 1.77 12.46 -20.59
CA ILE A 47 2.80 11.50 -20.11
C ILE A 47 4.10 12.29 -20.02
N THR A 48 4.75 12.24 -18.85
CA THR A 48 5.98 12.99 -18.57
C THR A 48 7.23 12.14 -18.85
N ASP A 49 8.26 12.78 -19.41
CA ASP A 49 9.57 12.19 -19.63
C ASP A 49 10.50 12.41 -18.42
N PRO A 50 11.44 11.49 -18.20
CA PRO A 50 11.66 10.20 -18.88
C PRO A 50 10.93 9.03 -18.18
N VAL A 51 10.40 9.21 -16.98
CA VAL A 51 9.98 8.09 -16.13
C VAL A 51 8.69 7.45 -16.63
N GLU A 52 7.62 8.25 -16.81
CA GLU A 52 6.32 7.73 -17.22
C GLU A 52 6.35 7.17 -18.64
N SER A 53 7.09 7.86 -19.55
CA SER A 53 7.21 7.43 -20.95
C SER A 53 7.92 6.08 -21.07
N ASN A 54 8.96 5.83 -20.28
CA ASN A 54 9.65 4.54 -20.27
C ASN A 54 8.74 3.40 -19.84
N TYR A 55 7.92 3.58 -18.78
CA TYR A 55 6.97 2.55 -18.37
C TYR A 55 5.88 2.30 -19.40
N ALA A 56 5.34 3.39 -19.97
CA ALA A 56 4.29 3.30 -20.98
C ALA A 56 4.78 2.61 -22.25
N LEU A 57 5.99 2.96 -22.73
CA LEU A 57 6.61 2.37 -23.91
C LEU A 57 6.94 0.90 -23.71
N THR A 58 7.58 0.56 -22.57
CA THR A 58 7.89 -0.83 -22.25
C THR A 58 6.64 -1.71 -22.26
N ALA A 59 5.58 -1.27 -21.59
CA ALA A 59 4.32 -2.02 -21.56
C ALA A 59 3.67 -2.15 -22.95
N ARG A 60 3.81 -1.13 -23.80
CA ARG A 60 3.34 -1.17 -25.17
C ARG A 60 4.09 -2.22 -25.99
N GLU A 61 5.41 -2.21 -25.92
CA GLU A 61 6.25 -3.18 -26.64
C GLU A 61 5.99 -4.61 -26.18
N MET A 62 5.76 -4.83 -24.86
CA MET A 62 5.35 -6.13 -24.34
C MET A 62 4.01 -6.63 -24.93
N VAL A 63 3.05 -5.73 -25.15
CA VAL A 63 1.78 -6.09 -25.80
C VAL A 63 1.98 -6.36 -27.28
N GLU A 64 2.74 -5.53 -27.98
CA GLU A 64 2.99 -5.65 -29.42
C GLU A 64 3.83 -6.90 -29.77
N SER A 65 4.82 -7.24 -28.94
CA SER A 65 5.64 -8.45 -29.10
C SER A 65 4.97 -9.74 -28.62
N GLY A 66 3.98 -9.62 -27.72
CA GLY A 66 3.37 -10.77 -27.01
C GLY A 66 4.26 -11.38 -25.92
N ASP A 67 5.46 -10.85 -25.67
CA ASP A 67 6.35 -11.28 -24.59
C ASP A 67 6.09 -10.46 -23.32
N TRP A 68 5.34 -11.04 -22.41
CA TRP A 68 4.97 -10.42 -21.13
C TRP A 68 5.99 -10.69 -20.00
N MET A 69 7.06 -11.41 -20.30
CA MET A 69 8.07 -11.76 -19.28
C MET A 69 9.35 -10.96 -19.41
N SER A 70 9.64 -10.46 -20.62
CA SER A 70 10.90 -9.78 -20.95
C SER A 70 10.63 -8.32 -21.34
N PRO A 71 10.59 -7.37 -20.38
CA PRO A 71 10.37 -5.96 -20.70
C PRO A 71 11.47 -5.42 -21.62
N GLN A 72 11.08 -4.67 -22.65
CA GLN A 72 11.96 -4.09 -23.65
C GLN A 72 11.59 -2.62 -23.93
N ILE A 73 12.58 -1.83 -24.32
CA ILE A 73 12.43 -0.48 -24.88
C ILE A 73 13.28 -0.41 -26.15
N TYR A 74 12.66 -0.04 -27.28
CA TYR A 74 13.31 0.01 -28.59
C TYR A 74 14.00 -1.30 -28.98
N GLY A 75 13.38 -2.44 -28.60
CA GLY A 75 13.93 -3.77 -28.85
C GLY A 75 15.11 -4.17 -27.95
N VAL A 76 15.47 -3.37 -26.96
CA VAL A 76 16.53 -3.67 -25.98
C VAL A 76 15.91 -4.03 -24.63
N TYR A 77 16.40 -5.10 -24.00
CA TYR A 77 15.91 -5.51 -22.68
C TYR A 77 16.07 -4.41 -21.64
N TRP A 78 14.99 -4.12 -20.91
CA TRP A 78 14.90 -3.04 -19.95
C TRP A 78 14.40 -3.51 -18.58
N TYR A 79 15.31 -3.80 -17.67
CA TYR A 79 15.01 -4.34 -16.34
C TYR A 79 15.14 -3.29 -15.22
N ASP A 80 14.72 -2.04 -15.46
CA ASP A 80 14.82 -0.96 -14.47
C ASP A 80 13.98 -1.22 -13.22
N LYS A 81 12.76 -1.72 -13.39
CA LYS A 81 11.85 -2.06 -12.29
C LYS A 81 11.34 -3.50 -12.36
N PRO A 82 10.89 -4.05 -11.22
CA PRO A 82 10.20 -5.34 -11.20
C PRO A 82 8.93 -5.34 -12.07
N ILE A 83 8.53 -6.52 -12.51
CA ILE A 83 7.59 -6.76 -13.60
C ILE A 83 6.14 -6.26 -13.38
N MET A 84 5.70 -6.05 -12.12
CA MET A 84 4.30 -5.81 -11.78
C MET A 84 3.72 -4.57 -12.46
N VAL A 85 4.46 -3.47 -12.52
CA VAL A 85 3.99 -2.23 -13.16
C VAL A 85 3.75 -2.45 -14.66
N TYR A 86 4.65 -3.16 -15.32
CA TYR A 86 4.52 -3.46 -16.75
C TYR A 86 3.32 -4.37 -17.00
N TRP A 87 3.10 -5.40 -16.20
CA TRP A 87 1.93 -6.28 -16.34
C TRP A 87 0.61 -5.52 -16.20
N LEU A 88 0.48 -4.62 -15.22
CA LEU A 88 -0.75 -3.85 -15.04
C LEU A 88 -0.99 -2.88 -16.21
N LEU A 89 0.07 -2.25 -16.71
CA LEU A 89 0.00 -1.37 -17.89
C LEU A 89 -0.34 -2.18 -19.15
N SER A 90 0.34 -3.30 -19.39
CA SER A 90 0.08 -4.18 -20.54
C SER A 90 -1.35 -4.73 -20.52
N LEU A 91 -1.86 -5.11 -19.35
CA LEU A 91 -3.25 -5.53 -19.19
C LEU A 91 -4.22 -4.39 -19.53
N SER A 92 -3.94 -3.18 -19.05
CA SER A 92 -4.75 -1.99 -19.38
C SER A 92 -4.77 -1.71 -20.89
N TYR A 93 -3.62 -1.80 -21.54
CA TYR A 93 -3.51 -1.60 -22.99
C TYR A 93 -4.23 -2.68 -23.79
N SER A 94 -4.11 -3.94 -23.39
CA SER A 94 -4.73 -5.07 -24.10
C SER A 94 -6.25 -5.02 -24.05
N VAL A 95 -6.83 -4.54 -22.93
CA VAL A 95 -8.28 -4.60 -22.68
C VAL A 95 -8.97 -3.30 -23.08
N LEU A 96 -8.36 -2.15 -22.81
CA LEU A 96 -9.00 -0.83 -22.90
C LEU A 96 -8.32 0.11 -23.89
N GLY A 97 -7.32 -0.37 -24.64
CA GLY A 97 -6.49 0.47 -25.48
C GLY A 97 -5.52 1.35 -24.68
N PHE A 98 -5.02 2.43 -25.25
CA PHE A 98 -3.92 3.24 -24.68
C PHE A 98 -4.36 4.06 -23.45
N THR A 99 -4.58 3.38 -22.32
CA THR A 99 -5.03 3.96 -21.04
C THR A 99 -3.96 3.82 -19.95
N ALA A 100 -2.81 4.46 -20.15
CA ALA A 100 -1.63 4.31 -19.30
C ALA A 100 -1.87 4.67 -17.82
N ARG A 101 -2.77 5.61 -17.51
CA ARG A 101 -3.03 6.07 -16.14
C ARG A 101 -4.07 5.24 -15.38
N LEU A 102 -4.87 4.42 -16.08
CA LEU A 102 -5.92 3.63 -15.44
C LEU A 102 -5.40 2.68 -14.33
N PRO A 103 -4.26 1.99 -14.48
CA PRO A 103 -3.71 1.18 -13.39
C PRO A 103 -3.42 1.97 -12.11
N ALA A 104 -2.87 3.20 -12.23
CA ALA A 104 -2.61 4.06 -11.09
C ALA A 104 -3.90 4.54 -10.42
N VAL A 105 -4.89 4.98 -11.19
CA VAL A 105 -6.23 5.35 -10.70
C VAL A 105 -6.90 4.19 -9.98
N PHE A 106 -6.87 2.99 -10.58
CA PHE A 106 -7.47 1.78 -10.01
C PHE A 106 -6.81 1.39 -8.69
N THR A 107 -5.48 1.34 -8.66
CA THR A 107 -4.72 0.95 -7.47
C THR A 107 -4.83 1.98 -6.36
N GLY A 108 -4.86 3.28 -6.67
CA GLY A 108 -5.13 4.35 -5.72
C GLY A 108 -6.51 4.23 -5.09
N ALA A 109 -7.55 4.05 -5.91
CA ALA A 109 -8.93 3.88 -5.43
C ALA A 109 -9.09 2.62 -4.55
N LEU A 110 -8.47 1.52 -4.96
CA LEU A 110 -8.51 0.27 -4.19
C LEU A 110 -7.74 0.40 -2.87
N SER A 111 -6.63 1.16 -2.84
CA SER A 111 -5.87 1.47 -1.62
C SER A 111 -6.72 2.20 -0.58
N VAL A 112 -7.40 3.26 -0.99
CA VAL A 112 -8.33 4.01 -0.13
C VAL A 112 -9.44 3.10 0.41
N THR A 113 -10.02 2.29 -0.45
CA THR A 113 -11.11 1.37 -0.09
C THR A 113 -10.65 0.29 0.90
N LEU A 114 -9.48 -0.31 0.67
CA LEU A 114 -8.88 -1.28 1.57
C LEU A 114 -8.53 -0.66 2.93
N LEU A 115 -8.01 0.57 2.96
CA LEU A 115 -7.76 1.28 4.21
C LEU A 115 -9.04 1.42 5.04
N ILE A 116 -10.12 1.91 4.43
CA ILE A 116 -11.43 2.02 5.10
C ILE A 116 -11.89 0.65 5.63
N TRP A 117 -11.78 -0.39 4.81
CA TRP A 117 -12.20 -1.74 5.16
C TRP A 117 -11.42 -2.31 6.35
N TYR A 118 -10.08 -2.20 6.36
CA TYR A 118 -9.24 -2.67 7.46
C TYR A 118 -9.51 -1.88 8.75
N LEU A 119 -9.61 -0.56 8.66
CA LEU A 119 -9.86 0.28 9.83
C LEU A 119 -11.24 0.00 10.44
N ARG A 120 -12.29 -0.19 9.62
CA ARG A 120 -13.61 -0.62 10.12
C ARG A 120 -13.55 -1.92 10.89
N ARG A 121 -12.77 -2.88 10.39
CA ARG A 121 -12.59 -4.17 11.06
C ARG A 121 -11.87 -4.04 12.40
N ILE A 122 -10.84 -3.19 12.47
CA ILE A 122 -9.97 -3.06 13.65
C ILE A 122 -10.60 -2.13 14.69
N LEU A 123 -11.06 -0.95 14.27
CA LEU A 123 -11.58 0.08 15.18
C LEU A 123 -13.06 -0.11 15.51
N LYS A 124 -13.80 -0.81 14.65
CA LYS A 124 -15.27 -0.97 14.73
C LYS A 124 -16.00 0.38 14.73
N ASP A 125 -15.37 1.39 14.16
CA ASP A 125 -15.89 2.74 14.02
C ASP A 125 -15.94 3.13 12.53
N ASN A 126 -17.16 3.32 12.01
CA ASN A 126 -17.37 3.66 10.62
C ASN A 126 -16.94 5.09 10.30
N VAL A 127 -17.17 6.02 11.22
CA VAL A 127 -16.91 7.46 11.01
C VAL A 127 -15.40 7.69 10.89
N VAL A 128 -14.64 7.21 11.88
CA VAL A 128 -13.18 7.32 11.88
C VAL A 128 -12.58 6.64 10.65
N SER A 129 -13.07 5.47 10.28
CA SER A 129 -12.55 4.72 9.12
C SER A 129 -12.80 5.46 7.79
N ILE A 130 -14.00 6.06 7.62
CA ILE A 130 -14.31 6.84 6.41
C ILE A 130 -13.43 8.08 6.34
N TRP A 131 -13.31 8.83 7.45
CA TRP A 131 -12.45 10.02 7.47
C TRP A 131 -10.99 9.70 7.18
N ALA A 132 -10.46 8.59 7.70
CA ALA A 132 -9.11 8.14 7.35
C ALA A 132 -8.96 7.88 5.84
N GLY A 133 -9.96 7.27 5.20
CA GLY A 133 -9.97 7.08 3.75
C GLY A 133 -10.06 8.40 2.98
N VAL A 134 -10.88 9.35 3.43
CA VAL A 134 -10.99 10.69 2.83
C VAL A 134 -9.66 11.45 2.96
N MET A 135 -9.03 11.40 4.14
CA MET A 135 -7.72 12.02 4.37
C MET A 135 -6.65 11.42 3.45
N LEU A 136 -6.63 10.10 3.27
CA LEU A 136 -5.70 9.47 2.33
C LEU A 136 -5.99 9.91 0.89
N ALA A 137 -7.24 9.83 0.44
CA ALA A 137 -7.63 10.16 -0.93
C ALA A 137 -7.34 11.62 -1.30
N THR A 138 -7.49 12.54 -0.33
CA THR A 138 -7.29 13.99 -0.53
C THR A 138 -5.91 14.48 -0.11
N SER A 139 -5.02 13.60 0.35
CA SER A 139 -3.61 13.96 0.55
C SER A 139 -2.94 14.20 -0.82
N LEU A 140 -2.10 15.22 -0.89
CA LEU A 140 -1.41 15.59 -2.12
C LEU A 140 -0.63 14.42 -2.70
N GLU A 141 0.10 13.70 -1.86
CA GLU A 141 0.90 12.54 -2.28
C GLU A 141 0.03 11.44 -2.92
N CYS A 142 -1.05 11.03 -2.25
CA CYS A 142 -1.92 9.99 -2.78
C CYS A 142 -2.58 10.42 -4.09
N TRP A 143 -2.94 11.70 -4.21
CA TRP A 143 -3.48 12.26 -5.45
C TRP A 143 -2.46 12.19 -6.58
N VAL A 144 -1.22 12.62 -6.35
CA VAL A 144 -0.13 12.59 -7.34
C VAL A 144 0.17 11.17 -7.79
N ILE A 145 0.44 10.23 -6.86
CA ILE A 145 0.78 8.85 -7.24
C ILE A 145 -0.36 8.09 -7.89
N SER A 146 -1.62 8.48 -7.64
CA SER A 146 -2.79 7.89 -8.30
C SER A 146 -3.02 8.42 -9.72
N HIS A 147 -2.31 9.49 -10.12
CA HIS A 147 -2.35 10.03 -11.47
C HIS A 147 -1.07 9.77 -12.26
N ALA A 148 0.02 9.44 -11.59
CA ALA A 148 1.31 9.17 -12.21
C ALA A 148 1.44 7.72 -12.68
N ILE A 149 2.12 7.49 -13.80
CA ILE A 149 2.45 6.16 -14.31
C ILE A 149 3.73 5.68 -13.63
N ILE A 150 3.63 5.36 -12.33
CA ILE A 150 4.75 4.94 -11.49
C ILE A 150 4.36 3.76 -10.61
N THR A 151 5.35 3.18 -9.93
CA THR A 151 5.15 2.00 -9.07
C THR A 151 4.48 2.29 -7.73
N ASP A 152 4.40 3.56 -7.30
CA ASP A 152 4.09 3.93 -5.93
C ASP A 152 2.63 3.70 -5.53
N SER A 153 1.67 3.95 -6.43
CA SER A 153 0.26 3.62 -6.18
C SER A 153 0.03 2.11 -6.03
N ILE A 154 0.76 1.32 -6.81
CA ILE A 154 0.71 -0.15 -6.75
C ILE A 154 1.36 -0.66 -5.45
N LEU A 155 2.50 -0.05 -5.07
CA LEU A 155 3.18 -0.36 -3.81
C LEU A 155 2.29 -0.04 -2.61
N LEU A 156 1.61 1.11 -2.61
CA LEU A 156 0.65 1.50 -1.57
C LEU A 156 -0.47 0.46 -1.45
N LEU A 157 -1.02 0.02 -2.59
CA LEU A 157 -2.05 -1.01 -2.64
C LEU A 157 -1.64 -2.29 -1.91
N PHE A 158 -0.41 -2.76 -2.08
CA PHE A 158 0.06 -3.98 -1.45
C PHE A 158 0.61 -3.76 -0.04
N THR A 159 1.11 -2.57 0.28
CA THR A 159 1.60 -2.26 1.64
C THR A 159 0.46 -2.22 2.66
N ILE A 160 -0.71 -1.68 2.30
CA ILE A 160 -1.88 -1.64 3.19
C ILE A 160 -2.27 -3.05 3.70
N PRO A 161 -2.58 -4.03 2.83
CA PRO A 161 -2.92 -5.37 3.29
C PRO A 161 -1.74 -6.08 3.97
N THR A 162 -0.49 -5.82 3.57
CA THR A 162 0.69 -6.36 4.25
C THR A 162 0.69 -5.96 5.74
N MET A 163 0.60 -4.68 6.02
CA MET A 163 0.69 -4.16 7.37
C MET A 163 -0.53 -4.51 8.22
N PHE A 164 -1.74 -4.25 7.74
CA PHE A 164 -2.95 -4.49 8.53
C PHE A 164 -3.27 -5.97 8.69
N SER A 165 -3.03 -6.81 7.67
CA SER A 165 -3.22 -8.25 7.82
C SER A 165 -2.17 -8.85 8.75
N ALA A 166 -0.92 -8.38 8.73
CA ALA A 166 0.09 -8.79 9.72
C ALA A 166 -0.33 -8.39 11.13
N TYR A 167 -0.81 -7.16 11.33
CA TYR A 167 -1.34 -6.72 12.62
C TYR A 167 -2.46 -7.65 13.12
N ILE A 168 -3.49 -7.90 12.31
CA ILE A 168 -4.61 -8.79 12.66
C ILE A 168 -4.10 -10.22 12.88
N GLY A 169 -3.23 -10.73 12.02
CA GLY A 169 -2.66 -12.06 12.10
C GLY A 169 -1.91 -12.31 13.41
N ILE A 170 -1.18 -11.29 13.88
CA ILE A 170 -0.43 -11.33 15.13
C ILE A 170 -1.35 -11.19 16.34
N THR A 171 -2.23 -10.20 16.36
CA THR A 171 -3.10 -9.90 17.52
C THR A 171 -4.21 -10.93 17.70
N GLU A 172 -4.84 -11.39 16.62
CA GLU A 172 -5.91 -12.39 16.66
C GLU A 172 -5.39 -13.84 16.49
N ASN A 173 -4.06 -14.06 16.38
CA ASN A 173 -3.46 -15.36 16.07
C ASN A 173 -4.03 -16.05 14.82
N SER A 174 -4.30 -15.28 13.78
CA SER A 174 -4.96 -15.74 12.56
C SER A 174 -3.98 -16.10 11.45
N LYS A 175 -3.79 -17.39 11.20
CA LYS A 175 -2.93 -17.87 10.09
C LYS A 175 -3.39 -17.34 8.73
N LYS A 176 -4.71 -17.21 8.49
CA LYS A 176 -5.26 -16.69 7.25
C LYS A 176 -4.76 -15.26 6.96
N HIS A 177 -4.79 -14.38 7.98
CA HIS A 177 -4.33 -13.00 7.81
C HIS A 177 -2.80 -12.93 7.65
N LEU A 178 -2.03 -13.79 8.30
CA LEU A 178 -0.60 -13.90 8.04
C LEU A 178 -0.31 -14.31 6.59
N VAL A 179 -1.02 -15.29 6.05
CA VAL A 179 -0.87 -15.69 4.63
C VAL A 179 -1.19 -14.52 3.69
N ILE A 180 -2.27 -13.76 3.97
CA ILE A 180 -2.61 -12.56 3.18
C ILE A 180 -1.48 -11.52 3.26
N ALA A 181 -0.91 -11.30 4.46
CA ALA A 181 0.19 -10.36 4.63
C ALA A 181 1.42 -10.77 3.81
N TYR A 182 1.81 -12.05 3.83
CA TYR A 182 2.95 -12.54 3.04
C TYR A 182 2.70 -12.48 1.53
N ALA A 183 1.49 -12.84 1.10
CA ALA A 183 1.12 -12.74 -0.31
C ALA A 183 1.18 -11.28 -0.80
N ALA A 184 0.63 -10.36 -0.02
CA ALA A 184 0.68 -8.93 -0.34
C ALA A 184 2.12 -8.38 -0.33
N ALA A 185 2.97 -8.79 0.64
CA ALA A 185 4.38 -8.43 0.66
C ALA A 185 5.15 -8.96 -0.56
N GLY A 186 4.83 -10.19 -1.00
CA GLY A 186 5.39 -10.75 -2.24
C GLY A 186 5.01 -9.92 -3.47
N LEU A 187 3.75 -9.50 -3.59
CA LEU A 187 3.28 -8.62 -4.66
C LEU A 187 3.91 -7.22 -4.57
N ALA A 188 4.12 -6.69 -3.37
CA ALA A 188 4.87 -5.46 -3.16
C ALA A 188 6.34 -5.58 -3.63
N CYS A 189 6.98 -6.74 -3.40
CA CYS A 189 8.32 -7.03 -3.94
C CYS A 189 8.33 -7.08 -5.47
N LEU A 190 7.32 -7.66 -6.10
CA LEU A 190 7.17 -7.66 -7.56
C LEU A 190 6.89 -6.25 -8.12
N THR A 191 6.56 -5.28 -7.26
CA THR A 191 6.30 -3.89 -7.65
C THR A 191 7.53 -3.01 -7.54
N LYS A 192 8.24 -3.03 -6.41
CA LYS A 192 9.38 -2.12 -6.13
C LYS A 192 10.60 -2.85 -5.53
N GLY A 193 10.68 -4.16 -5.74
CA GLY A 193 11.79 -4.97 -5.25
C GLY A 193 11.76 -5.21 -3.74
N PRO A 194 12.93 -5.49 -3.13
CA PRO A 194 13.03 -5.92 -1.73
C PRO A 194 12.40 -4.95 -0.71
N VAL A 195 12.28 -3.68 -1.03
CA VAL A 195 11.69 -2.65 -0.14
C VAL A 195 10.25 -2.99 0.24
N GLY A 196 9.51 -3.66 -0.67
CA GLY A 196 8.14 -4.09 -0.43
C GLY A 196 7.98 -5.13 0.71
N LEU A 197 9.06 -5.85 1.05
CA LEU A 197 9.07 -6.81 2.16
C LEU A 197 9.85 -6.28 3.37
N VAL A 198 11.01 -5.68 3.12
CA VAL A 198 11.97 -5.30 4.16
C VAL A 198 11.42 -4.20 5.04
N LEU A 199 10.87 -3.15 4.46
CA LEU A 199 10.31 -2.04 5.22
C LEU A 199 9.13 -2.49 6.10
N PRO A 200 8.08 -3.14 5.58
CA PRO A 200 7.01 -3.69 6.41
C PRO A 200 7.52 -4.68 7.48
N GLY A 201 8.43 -5.57 7.11
CA GLY A 201 9.01 -6.55 8.02
C GLY A 201 9.77 -5.91 9.18
N LEU A 202 10.63 -4.92 8.89
CA LEU A 202 11.36 -4.15 9.90
C LEU A 202 10.40 -3.43 10.86
N LEU A 203 9.39 -2.76 10.32
CA LEU A 203 8.39 -2.03 11.12
C LEU A 203 7.59 -2.95 12.03
N LEU A 204 7.20 -4.13 11.53
CA LEU A 204 6.51 -5.15 12.32
C LEU A 204 7.40 -5.71 13.44
N VAL A 205 8.68 -5.93 13.17
CA VAL A 205 9.65 -6.37 14.20
C VAL A 205 9.80 -5.30 15.28
N ILE A 206 10.01 -4.03 14.90
CA ILE A 206 10.12 -2.92 15.86
C ILE A 206 8.83 -2.80 16.70
N TRP A 207 7.66 -2.95 16.07
CA TRP A 207 6.39 -2.93 16.78
C TRP A 207 6.27 -4.08 17.79
N CYS A 208 6.59 -5.33 17.39
CA CYS A 208 6.57 -6.49 18.29
C CYS A 208 7.53 -6.31 19.48
N LEU A 209 8.73 -5.79 19.25
CA LEU A 209 9.69 -5.46 20.32
C LEU A 209 9.13 -4.40 21.28
N SER A 210 8.47 -3.38 20.74
CA SER A 210 7.87 -2.30 21.53
C SER A 210 6.70 -2.77 22.40
N MET A 211 6.00 -3.84 21.98
CA MET A 211 4.96 -4.51 22.78
C MET A 211 5.52 -5.40 23.90
N LYS A 212 6.86 -5.56 24.00
CA LYS A 212 7.53 -6.46 24.95
C LYS A 212 7.10 -7.94 24.82
N GLU A 213 6.66 -8.35 23.66
CA GLU A 213 6.29 -9.73 23.34
C GLU A 213 7.21 -10.35 22.28
N PRO A 214 8.51 -10.57 22.56
CA PRO A 214 9.48 -11.03 21.57
C PRO A 214 9.13 -12.42 20.97
N LYS A 215 8.39 -13.26 21.70
CA LYS A 215 7.90 -14.55 21.18
C LYS A 215 6.98 -14.38 19.96
N THR A 216 6.37 -13.24 19.80
CA THR A 216 5.50 -12.91 18.66
C THR A 216 6.32 -12.73 17.37
N ILE A 217 7.60 -12.33 17.48
CA ILE A 217 8.52 -12.23 16.34
C ILE A 217 8.79 -13.61 15.72
N LEU A 218 8.77 -14.69 16.50
CA LEU A 218 8.93 -16.05 15.97
C LEU A 218 7.77 -16.47 15.04
N ARG A 219 6.65 -15.77 15.11
CA ARG A 219 5.52 -15.92 14.15
C ARG A 219 5.80 -15.21 12.84
N LEU A 220 6.69 -14.21 12.84
CA LEU A 220 7.26 -13.56 11.67
C LEU A 220 8.57 -14.33 11.35
N PHE A 221 8.59 -15.13 10.33
CA PHE A 221 9.66 -16.09 9.95
C PHE A 221 11.11 -15.60 10.16
N PRO A 222 12.02 -16.41 10.74
CA PRO A 222 13.39 -16.00 11.12
C PRO A 222 14.32 -15.66 9.93
N TRP A 223 14.07 -16.17 8.71
CA TRP A 223 14.90 -15.87 7.53
C TRP A 223 14.56 -14.54 6.84
N GLN A 224 13.50 -13.88 7.26
CA GLN A 224 13.22 -12.49 6.86
C GLN A 224 14.33 -11.53 7.30
N GLY A 225 15.04 -11.84 8.39
CA GLY A 225 16.20 -11.07 8.83
C GLY A 225 17.38 -11.11 7.85
N LEU A 226 17.63 -12.26 7.20
CA LEU A 226 18.66 -12.39 6.16
C LEU A 226 18.30 -11.63 4.89
N LEU A 227 17.05 -11.73 4.45
CA LEU A 227 16.54 -10.94 3.32
C LEU A 227 16.57 -9.44 3.62
N ALA A 228 16.25 -9.04 4.86
CA ALA A 228 16.36 -7.65 5.32
C ALA A 228 17.80 -7.14 5.22
N PHE A 229 18.77 -7.96 5.64
CA PHE A 229 20.19 -7.61 5.57
C PHE A 229 20.67 -7.33 4.13
N PHE A 230 20.33 -8.20 3.18
CA PHE A 230 20.70 -8.00 1.77
C PHE A 230 20.01 -6.80 1.13
N ALA A 231 18.76 -6.51 1.52
CA ALA A 231 18.03 -5.35 1.00
C ALA A 231 18.53 -4.04 1.61
N ILE A 232 18.95 -4.02 2.88
CA ILE A 232 19.60 -2.87 3.51
C ILE A 232 20.90 -2.56 2.81
N LEU A 233 21.73 -3.57 2.50
CA LEU A 233 22.97 -3.39 1.75
C LEU A 233 22.73 -2.73 0.39
N ARG A 234 21.67 -3.13 -0.34
CA ARG A 234 21.32 -2.53 -1.63
C ARG A 234 20.70 -1.13 -1.47
N ALA A 235 19.88 -0.91 -0.44
CA ALA A 235 19.27 0.38 -0.15
C ALA A 235 20.27 1.44 0.32
N THR A 236 21.44 1.02 0.82
CA THR A 236 22.52 1.92 1.24
C THR A 236 23.50 2.25 0.12
N SER A 237 23.46 1.55 -1.02
CA SER A 237 24.25 1.91 -2.21
C SER A 237 23.55 3.05 -2.94
N SER A 238 24.21 4.20 -3.07
CA SER A 238 23.69 5.35 -3.80
C SER A 238 24.01 5.21 -5.29
N GLU A 239 22.98 5.24 -6.13
CA GLU A 239 23.13 5.35 -7.59
C GLU A 239 23.32 6.81 -8.03
N HIS A 240 22.81 7.77 -7.22
CA HIS A 240 22.92 9.21 -7.45
C HIS A 240 23.34 9.92 -6.15
N PRO A 241 24.68 10.00 -5.85
CA PRO A 241 25.17 10.59 -4.60
C PRO A 241 24.81 12.06 -4.39
N GLU A 242 24.65 12.80 -5.47
CA GLU A 242 24.32 14.24 -5.49
C GLU A 242 22.91 14.55 -4.94
N ASP A 243 21.97 13.58 -5.01
CA ASP A 243 20.59 13.76 -4.55
C ASP A 243 20.40 13.39 -3.08
N ASN A 244 21.46 13.07 -2.36
CA ASN A 244 21.39 12.56 -1.00
C ASN A 244 21.42 13.69 0.06
N HIS A 245 20.30 14.38 0.23
CA HIS A 245 20.15 15.42 1.26
C HIS A 245 19.39 14.83 2.46
N TRP A 246 20.02 14.77 3.65
CA TRP A 246 19.46 14.17 4.87
C TRP A 246 18.13 14.81 5.33
N TYR A 247 17.90 16.09 5.05
CA TYR A 247 16.68 16.83 5.43
C TYR A 247 15.54 16.71 4.43
N TYR A 248 15.75 16.04 3.30
CA TYR A 248 14.81 15.99 2.18
C TYR A 248 13.40 15.54 2.60
N TYR A 249 13.29 14.41 3.29
CA TYR A 249 11.98 13.89 3.73
C TYR A 249 11.38 14.67 4.89
N LEU A 250 12.17 15.42 5.67
CA LEU A 250 11.63 16.29 6.73
C LEU A 250 10.85 17.48 6.15
N ILE A 251 11.22 17.94 4.97
CA ILE A 251 10.52 19.04 4.28
C ILE A 251 9.39 18.48 3.43
N LEU A 252 9.63 17.38 2.70
CA LEU A 252 8.66 16.82 1.77
C LEU A 252 7.44 16.21 2.48
N LEU A 253 7.64 15.57 3.63
CA LEU A 253 6.56 14.90 4.36
C LEU A 253 5.40 15.82 4.76
N PRO A 254 5.61 17.00 5.39
CA PRO A 254 4.51 17.92 5.68
C PRO A 254 3.79 18.39 4.41
N ALA A 255 4.52 18.59 3.31
CA ALA A 255 3.95 19.00 2.03
C ALA A 255 3.11 17.88 1.40
N SER A 256 3.62 16.64 1.41
CA SER A 256 2.91 15.49 0.82
C SER A 256 1.64 15.12 1.58
N LEU A 257 1.57 15.42 2.88
CA LEU A 257 0.38 15.23 3.70
C LEU A 257 -0.64 16.35 3.61
N LEU A 258 -0.38 17.42 2.86
CA LEU A 258 -1.36 18.50 2.68
C LEU A 258 -2.67 17.97 2.05
N PRO A 259 -3.85 18.51 2.48
CA PRO A 259 -4.03 19.55 3.52
C PRO A 259 -4.01 19.02 4.97
N TRP A 260 -3.83 17.74 5.20
CA TRP A 260 -4.05 17.05 6.48
C TRP A 260 -2.84 17.06 7.45
N ALA A 261 -1.71 17.61 7.04
CA ALA A 261 -0.49 17.65 7.85
C ALA A 261 -0.73 18.17 9.27
N PHE A 262 -1.41 19.30 9.40
CA PHE A 262 -1.66 19.92 10.72
C PHE A 262 -2.56 19.06 11.61
N VAL A 263 -3.60 18.45 11.04
CA VAL A 263 -4.50 17.54 11.78
C VAL A 263 -3.74 16.32 12.26
N SER A 264 -2.91 15.73 11.40
CA SER A 264 -2.11 14.55 11.73
C SER A 264 -1.11 14.83 12.85
N PHE A 265 -0.40 15.94 12.81
CA PHE A 265 0.54 16.33 13.87
C PHE A 265 -0.17 16.69 15.19
N TYR A 266 -1.34 17.35 15.12
CA TYR A 266 -2.13 17.69 16.30
C TYR A 266 -2.62 16.42 17.01
N GLU A 267 -3.24 15.49 16.29
CA GLU A 267 -3.71 14.21 16.85
C GLU A 267 -2.56 13.38 17.43
N MET A 268 -1.41 13.31 16.76
CA MET A 268 -0.23 12.63 17.28
C MET A 268 0.22 13.22 18.61
N LYS A 269 0.24 14.56 18.75
CA LYS A 269 0.61 15.25 20.01
C LYS A 269 -0.39 14.95 21.12
N MET A 270 -1.68 15.02 20.82
CA MET A 270 -2.76 14.80 21.80
C MET A 270 -2.77 13.36 22.32
N ARG A 271 -2.57 12.38 21.45
CA ARG A 271 -2.65 10.94 21.77
C ARG A 271 -1.31 10.30 22.13
N TRP A 272 -0.24 11.09 22.26
CA TRP A 272 1.11 10.58 22.58
C TRP A 272 1.17 9.67 23.80
N LYS A 273 0.27 9.88 24.77
CA LYS A 273 0.20 9.10 26.01
C LYS A 273 -0.65 7.82 25.91
N GLU A 274 -1.37 7.63 24.81
CA GLU A 274 -2.17 6.42 24.60
C GLU A 274 -1.24 5.25 24.31
N LYS A 275 -1.38 4.16 25.11
CA LYS A 275 -0.51 2.98 25.04
C LYS A 275 -1.20 1.78 24.37
N GLY A 276 -2.25 1.98 23.60
CA GLY A 276 -2.94 0.91 22.90
C GLY A 276 -2.08 0.25 21.82
N ALA A 277 -2.17 -1.08 21.67
CA ALA A 277 -1.38 -1.84 20.70
C ALA A 277 -1.52 -1.33 19.26
N PHE A 278 -2.71 -0.94 18.88
CA PHE A 278 -2.98 -0.42 17.54
C PHE A 278 -2.41 0.99 17.34
N TYR A 279 -2.50 1.86 18.33
CA TYR A 279 -1.87 3.18 18.30
C TYR A 279 -0.36 3.06 18.16
N LEU A 280 0.26 2.20 18.98
CA LEU A 280 1.70 1.94 18.89
C LEU A 280 2.10 1.39 17.52
N PHE A 281 1.29 0.49 16.94
CA PHE A 281 1.49 -0.01 15.58
C PHE A 281 1.49 1.12 14.53
N LEU A 282 0.53 2.03 14.58
CA LEU A 282 0.46 3.16 13.65
C LEU A 282 1.64 4.12 13.85
N MET A 283 2.04 4.38 15.09
CA MET A 283 3.19 5.25 15.41
C MET A 283 4.50 4.66 14.88
N VAL A 284 4.74 3.35 15.09
CA VAL A 284 5.92 2.67 14.55
C VAL A 284 5.89 2.67 13.02
N TRP A 285 4.73 2.45 12.40
CA TRP A 285 4.61 2.51 10.94
C TRP A 285 4.94 3.90 10.42
N CYS A 286 4.31 4.94 10.94
CA CYS A 286 4.54 6.31 10.48
C CYS A 286 6.00 6.75 10.68
N TRP A 287 6.48 6.75 11.93
CA TRP A 287 7.83 7.23 12.26
C TRP A 287 8.94 6.32 11.74
N GLY A 288 8.72 5.01 11.76
CA GLY A 288 9.68 4.05 11.24
C GLY A 288 9.85 4.18 9.73
N THR A 289 8.78 4.43 8.97
CA THR A 289 8.85 4.69 7.53
C THR A 289 9.63 5.97 7.24
N ILE A 290 9.33 7.06 7.96
CA ILE A 290 10.05 8.34 7.82
C ILE A 290 11.54 8.15 8.11
N LEU A 291 11.86 7.49 9.22
CA LEU A 291 13.25 7.23 9.61
C LEU A 291 13.98 6.36 8.58
N PHE A 292 13.33 5.30 8.10
CA PHE A 292 13.88 4.40 7.10
C PHE A 292 14.29 5.17 5.83
N TYR A 293 13.34 5.91 5.22
CA TYR A 293 13.62 6.68 4.00
C TYR A 293 14.60 7.83 4.24
N THR A 294 14.60 8.45 5.43
CA THR A 294 15.59 9.51 5.78
C THR A 294 17.00 8.94 5.85
N LEU A 295 17.17 7.68 6.29
CA LEU A 295 18.46 7.01 6.40
C LEU A 295 18.92 6.35 5.08
N MET A 296 18.05 6.20 4.09
CA MET A 296 18.45 5.66 2.78
C MET A 296 19.44 6.60 2.07
N ALA A 297 20.43 6.00 1.43
CA ALA A 297 21.46 6.73 0.69
C ALA A 297 20.92 7.36 -0.60
N THR A 298 19.97 6.70 -1.27
CA THR A 298 19.34 7.18 -2.51
C THR A 298 17.97 7.77 -2.25
N LYS A 299 17.75 9.00 -2.68
CA LYS A 299 16.48 9.74 -2.51
C LYS A 299 16.07 10.30 -3.87
N TYR A 300 14.92 9.89 -4.36
CA TYR A 300 14.35 10.42 -5.60
C TYR A 300 13.22 11.39 -5.28
N VAL A 301 13.21 12.52 -6.00
CA VAL A 301 12.01 13.35 -6.17
C VAL A 301 11.22 12.69 -7.30
N THR A 302 10.11 12.06 -6.96
CA THR A 302 9.13 11.62 -7.97
C THR A 302 8.24 12.77 -8.37
#